data_86ce89f56a5330632e2018a0d21430dd
#
_entry.id   86ce89f56a5330632e2018a0d21430dd
#
_cell.length_a   1.000
_cell.length_b   1.000
_cell.length_c   1.000
_cell.angle_alpha   90.00
_cell.angle_beta   90.00
_cell.angle_gamma   90.00
#
_symmetry.space_group_name_H-M   'P 1'
#
loop_
_entity.id
_entity.type
_entity.pdbx_description
1 polymer ?
#
loop_
_entity_poly.entity_id
_entity_poly.type
_entity_poly.pdbx_seq_one_letter_code
_entity_poly.pdbx_strand_id
1 'polypeptide(L)'
;YLFKYDSTHGRFKGTVEAADGCLVVNGNKIAVFSERDPKAIPWGKAGAEYVVESTGVFTTIDKASAHLEGGAKKVIISAPSADAPMFVVGVNHETYDPSFKVISNASCTTNCLAPLA
;
A
#
# COMPACT_ATOMS: atom_id res chain seq x y z
N TYR A 1 12.57 -7.11 12.15
CA TYR A 1 13.89 -6.49 12.00
C TYR A 1 13.82 -5.24 11.13
N LEU A 2 13.32 -5.35 9.89
CA LEU A 2 13.26 -4.25 8.92
C LEU A 2 12.45 -3.04 9.41
N PHE A 3 11.39 -3.27 10.16
CA PHE A 3 10.60 -2.17 10.74
C PHE A 3 11.36 -1.44 11.85
N LYS A 4 12.13 -2.18 12.65
CA LYS A 4 12.86 -1.65 13.81
C LYS A 4 14.12 -0.87 13.41
N TYR A 5 14.77 -1.28 12.33
CA TYR A 5 16.06 -0.76 11.90
C TYR A 5 15.98 -0.27 10.45
N ASP A 6 16.09 1.03 10.25
CA ASP A 6 16.13 1.68 8.95
C ASP A 6 17.39 2.54 8.87
N SER A 7 18.18 2.35 7.81
CA SER A 7 19.42 3.10 7.61
C SER A 7 19.19 4.55 7.21
N THR A 8 18.07 4.85 6.56
CA THR A 8 17.72 6.20 6.08
C THR A 8 17.02 7.01 7.16
N HIS A 9 15.98 6.44 7.80
CA HIS A 9 15.15 7.15 8.79
C HIS A 9 15.56 6.89 10.23
N GLY A 10 16.54 6.00 10.44
CA GLY A 10 17.04 5.62 11.75
C GLY A 10 16.19 4.54 12.43
N ARG A 11 16.51 4.28 13.67
CA ARG A 11 15.83 3.26 14.47
C ARG A 11 14.41 3.73 14.85
N PHE A 12 13.43 2.82 14.73
CA PHE A 12 12.05 3.10 15.15
C PHE A 12 11.99 3.46 16.65
N LYS A 13 11.37 4.59 16.96
CA LYS A 13 11.21 5.10 18.33
C LYS A 13 9.91 4.55 18.93
N GLY A 14 9.94 3.32 19.38
CA GLY A 14 8.79 2.63 19.97
C GLY A 14 9.08 1.16 20.15
N THR A 15 8.07 0.39 20.52
CA THR A 15 8.16 -1.06 20.72
C THR A 15 7.74 -1.80 19.46
N VAL A 16 8.51 -2.82 19.09
CA VAL A 16 8.20 -3.72 17.97
C VAL A 16 8.48 -5.14 18.43
N GLU A 17 7.46 -5.98 18.41
CA GLU A 17 7.52 -7.37 18.83
C GLU A 17 6.86 -8.27 17.77
N ALA A 18 7.33 -9.49 17.65
CA ALA A 18 6.70 -10.52 16.84
C ALA A 18 6.04 -11.53 17.78
N ALA A 19 4.76 -11.79 17.59
CA ALA A 19 4.00 -12.72 18.42
C ALA A 19 2.96 -13.47 17.55
N ASP A 20 2.98 -14.79 17.60
CA ASP A 20 1.96 -15.69 17.05
C ASP A 20 1.40 -15.29 15.66
N GLY A 21 2.28 -15.06 14.69
CA GLY A 21 1.89 -14.66 13.33
C GLY A 21 1.42 -13.20 13.21
N CYS A 22 1.63 -12.40 14.24
CA CYS A 22 1.32 -10.97 14.26
C CYS A 22 2.58 -10.14 14.48
N LEU A 23 2.56 -8.92 13.99
CA LEU A 23 3.51 -7.87 14.36
C LEU A 23 2.82 -6.96 15.38
N VAL A 24 3.47 -6.71 16.52
CA VAL A 24 2.95 -5.80 17.54
C VAL A 24 3.79 -4.53 17.56
N VAL A 25 3.18 -3.41 17.23
CA VAL A 25 3.84 -2.10 17.18
C VAL A 25 3.16 -1.15 18.17
N ASN A 26 3.90 -0.67 19.15
CA ASN A 26 3.38 0.17 20.23
C ASN A 26 2.10 -0.41 20.87
N GLY A 27 2.05 -1.71 21.09
CA GLY A 27 0.90 -2.42 21.66
C GLY A 27 -0.22 -2.75 20.66
N ASN A 28 -0.17 -2.23 19.43
CA ASN A 28 -1.16 -2.53 18.40
C ASN A 28 -0.79 -3.81 17.64
N LYS A 29 -1.70 -4.75 17.61
CA LYS A 29 -1.53 -6.01 16.88
C LYS A 29 -1.85 -5.82 15.40
N ILE A 30 -0.92 -6.22 14.54
CA ILE A 30 -1.03 -6.18 13.09
C ILE A 30 -0.97 -7.62 12.59
N ALA A 31 -2.05 -8.10 11.97
CA ALA A 31 -2.08 -9.43 11.38
C ALA A 31 -1.10 -9.52 10.21
N VAL A 32 -0.37 -10.62 10.11
CA VAL A 32 0.58 -10.88 9.03
C VAL A 32 0.09 -12.10 8.25
N PHE A 33 -0.06 -11.94 6.94
CA PHE A 33 -0.42 -13.00 6.02
C PHE A 33 0.77 -13.29 5.09
N SER A 34 0.93 -14.56 4.71
CA SER A 34 1.98 -15.00 3.79
C SER A 34 1.33 -15.71 2.61
N GLU A 35 0.72 -14.92 1.71
CA GLU A 35 0.03 -15.40 0.52
C GLU A 35 0.70 -14.82 -0.73
N ARG A 36 0.91 -15.67 -1.74
CA ARG A 36 1.45 -15.24 -3.03
C ARG A 36 0.39 -14.69 -3.97
N ASP A 37 -0.81 -15.23 -3.88
CA ASP A 37 -1.95 -14.77 -4.66
C ASP A 37 -2.70 -13.69 -3.87
N PRO A 38 -2.80 -12.45 -4.37
CA PRO A 38 -3.52 -11.37 -3.72
C PRO A 38 -4.99 -11.70 -3.42
N LYS A 39 -5.63 -12.54 -4.23
CA LYS A 39 -7.01 -12.98 -4.01
C LYS A 39 -7.19 -13.82 -2.75
N ALA A 40 -6.13 -14.54 -2.35
CA ALA A 40 -6.13 -15.39 -1.17
C ALA A 40 -5.95 -14.61 0.14
N ILE A 41 -5.52 -13.34 0.07
CA ILE A 41 -5.34 -12.51 1.26
C ILE A 41 -6.71 -12.12 1.82
N PRO A 42 -7.04 -12.47 3.07
CA PRO A 42 -8.38 -12.27 3.61
C PRO A 42 -8.58 -10.84 4.14
N TRP A 43 -8.48 -9.83 3.27
CA TRP A 43 -8.59 -8.42 3.64
C TRP A 43 -9.91 -8.09 4.34
N GLY A 44 -11.02 -8.61 3.83
CA GLY A 44 -12.33 -8.41 4.44
C GLY A 44 -12.40 -8.99 5.85
N LYS A 45 -11.82 -10.17 6.09
CA LYS A 45 -11.77 -10.80 7.41
C LYS A 45 -10.88 -10.02 8.38
N ALA A 46 -9.80 -9.43 7.87
CA ALA A 46 -8.92 -8.59 8.66
C ALA A 46 -9.48 -7.18 8.91
N GLY A 47 -10.59 -6.79 8.26
CA GLY A 47 -11.17 -5.47 8.34
C GLY A 47 -10.40 -4.40 7.59
N ALA A 48 -9.53 -4.79 6.65
CA ALA A 48 -8.73 -3.87 5.84
C ALA A 48 -9.55 -3.33 4.67
N GLU A 49 -9.90 -2.05 4.71
CA GLU A 49 -10.67 -1.38 3.66
C GLU A 49 -9.76 -0.84 2.55
N TYR A 50 -8.58 -0.35 2.91
CA TYR A 50 -7.57 0.21 2.02
C TYR A 50 -6.35 -0.68 1.98
N VAL A 51 -5.89 -1.02 0.80
CA VAL A 51 -4.70 -1.85 0.60
C VAL A 51 -3.66 -1.05 -0.18
N VAL A 52 -2.46 -0.98 0.34
CA VAL A 52 -1.30 -0.43 -0.38
C VAL A 52 -0.57 -1.59 -1.06
N GLU A 53 -0.63 -1.61 -2.40
CA GLU A 53 0.10 -2.56 -3.23
C GLU A 53 1.52 -2.05 -3.46
N SER A 54 2.47 -2.57 -2.72
CA SER A 54 3.88 -2.12 -2.76
C SER A 54 4.88 -3.22 -3.12
N THR A 55 4.41 -4.27 -3.79
CA THR A 55 5.28 -5.35 -4.27
C THR A 55 6.05 -4.98 -5.54
N GLY A 56 5.55 -4.03 -6.32
CA GLY A 56 6.08 -3.69 -7.65
C GLY A 56 5.72 -4.69 -8.75
N VAL A 57 4.89 -5.69 -8.45
CA VAL A 57 4.48 -6.76 -9.39
C VAL A 57 3.08 -6.54 -9.95
N PHE A 58 2.14 -6.14 -9.09
CA PHE A 58 0.73 -5.96 -9.44
C PHE A 58 0.44 -4.48 -9.72
N THR A 59 0.97 -3.96 -10.84
CA THR A 59 1.00 -2.53 -11.16
C THR A 59 -0.06 -2.10 -12.17
N THR A 60 -0.92 -3.00 -12.65
CA THR A 60 -2.05 -2.69 -13.53
C THR A 60 -3.38 -2.81 -12.77
N ILE A 61 -4.42 -2.15 -13.27
CA ILE A 61 -5.76 -2.23 -12.67
C ILE A 61 -6.21 -3.69 -12.53
N ASP A 62 -6.06 -4.48 -13.58
CA ASP A 62 -6.46 -5.89 -13.59
C ASP A 62 -5.77 -6.69 -12.48
N LYS A 63 -4.44 -6.60 -12.39
CA LYS A 63 -3.66 -7.31 -11.39
C LYS A 63 -3.92 -6.82 -9.96
N ALA A 64 -3.98 -5.51 -9.77
CA ALA A 64 -4.22 -4.91 -8.45
C ALA A 64 -5.65 -5.15 -7.96
N SER A 65 -6.62 -5.29 -8.86
CA SER A 65 -8.01 -5.62 -8.54
C SER A 65 -8.18 -6.97 -7.84
N ALA A 66 -7.16 -7.85 -7.91
CA ALA A 66 -7.15 -9.09 -7.15
C ALA A 66 -7.29 -8.86 -5.63
N HIS A 67 -6.77 -7.75 -5.11
CA HIS A 67 -6.96 -7.39 -3.70
C HIS A 67 -8.41 -7.03 -3.37
N LEU A 68 -9.19 -6.50 -4.32
CA LEU A 68 -10.61 -6.22 -4.14
C LEU A 68 -11.42 -7.50 -3.97
N GLU A 69 -11.02 -8.59 -4.66
CA GLU A 69 -11.63 -9.91 -4.50
C GLU A 69 -11.39 -10.47 -3.09
N GLY A 70 -10.26 -10.13 -2.44
CA GLY A 70 -9.95 -10.45 -1.05
C GLY A 70 -10.75 -9.66 -0.02
N GLY A 71 -11.57 -8.70 -0.46
CA GLY A 71 -12.46 -7.91 0.40
C GLY A 71 -12.01 -6.47 0.65
N ALA A 72 -10.95 -5.99 0.01
CA ALA A 72 -10.56 -4.59 0.07
C ALA A 72 -11.58 -3.71 -0.68
N LYS A 73 -11.74 -2.47 -0.25
CA LYS A 73 -12.60 -1.47 -0.93
C LYS A 73 -11.82 -0.66 -1.95
N LYS A 74 -10.55 -0.37 -1.66
CA LYS A 74 -9.66 0.42 -2.52
C LYS A 74 -8.23 -0.11 -2.48
N VAL A 75 -7.54 0.01 -3.59
CA VAL A 75 -6.13 -0.36 -3.74
C VAL A 75 -5.33 0.84 -4.21
N ILE A 76 -4.23 1.13 -3.53
CA ILE A 76 -3.28 2.17 -3.90
C ILE A 76 -1.96 1.48 -4.31
N ILE A 77 -1.60 1.60 -5.58
CA ILE A 77 -0.34 1.07 -6.10
C ILE A 77 0.77 2.07 -5.77
N SER A 78 1.79 1.64 -5.03
CA SER A 78 2.95 2.48 -4.68
C SER A 78 4.05 2.43 -5.75
N ALA A 79 3.64 2.46 -7.03
CA ALA A 79 4.50 2.41 -8.20
C ALA A 79 3.77 3.04 -9.39
N PRO A 80 4.48 3.43 -10.48
CA PRO A 80 3.81 3.86 -11.68
C PRO A 80 2.97 2.72 -12.26
N SER A 81 1.80 3.08 -12.79
CA SER A 81 0.87 2.15 -13.43
C SER A 81 0.70 2.51 -14.90
N ALA A 82 0.49 1.50 -15.74
CA ALA A 82 0.25 1.70 -17.17
C ALA A 82 -1.19 2.18 -17.45
N ASP A 83 -2.13 1.91 -16.57
CA ASP A 83 -3.57 2.10 -16.81
C ASP A 83 -4.35 2.68 -15.61
N ALA A 84 -3.84 2.57 -14.38
CA ALA A 84 -4.49 3.16 -13.23
C ALA A 84 -4.28 4.69 -13.18
N PRO A 85 -5.29 5.47 -12.78
CA PRO A 85 -5.14 6.90 -12.54
C PRO A 85 -3.99 7.16 -11.56
N MET A 86 -3.08 8.06 -11.92
CA MET A 86 -1.93 8.43 -11.10
C MET A 86 -2.11 9.80 -10.45
N PHE A 87 -1.81 9.89 -9.17
CA PHE A 87 -1.91 11.12 -8.40
C PHE A 87 -0.61 11.44 -7.69
N VAL A 88 -0.22 12.71 -7.79
CA VAL A 88 0.85 13.32 -6.99
C VAL A 88 0.20 14.33 -6.05
N VAL A 89 0.34 14.12 -4.75
CA VAL A 89 -0.24 15.01 -3.74
C VAL A 89 0.38 16.40 -3.87
N GLY A 90 -0.44 17.43 -3.90
CA GLY A 90 -0.04 18.82 -4.13
C GLY A 90 0.01 19.24 -5.62
N VAL A 91 -0.12 18.29 -6.56
CA VAL A 91 -0.09 18.56 -8.01
C VAL A 91 -1.45 18.33 -8.65
N ASN A 92 -1.98 17.12 -8.59
CA ASN A 92 -3.24 16.75 -9.25
C ASN A 92 -4.20 15.93 -8.38
N HIS A 93 -3.97 15.87 -7.06
CA HIS A 93 -4.79 15.08 -6.15
C HIS A 93 -6.24 15.58 -6.06
N GLU A 94 -6.49 16.83 -6.39
CA GLU A 94 -7.84 17.42 -6.42
C GLU A 94 -8.74 16.81 -7.53
N THR A 95 -8.12 16.16 -8.51
CA THR A 95 -8.85 15.44 -9.58
C THR A 95 -9.27 14.02 -9.19
N TYR A 96 -9.01 13.62 -7.95
CA TYR A 96 -9.39 12.31 -7.43
C TYR A 96 -10.91 12.17 -7.38
N ASP A 97 -11.40 11.05 -7.94
CA ASP A 97 -12.79 10.65 -7.86
C ASP A 97 -12.94 9.44 -6.92
N PRO A 98 -13.82 9.51 -5.91
CA PRO A 98 -14.07 8.39 -5.00
C PRO A 98 -14.55 7.10 -5.69
N SER A 99 -15.05 7.16 -6.92
CA SER A 99 -15.44 5.98 -7.71
C SER A 99 -14.23 5.13 -8.12
N PHE A 100 -13.04 5.70 -8.20
CA PHE A 100 -11.81 4.95 -8.50
C PHE A 100 -11.51 3.94 -7.39
N LYS A 101 -11.48 2.66 -7.74
CA LYS A 101 -11.18 1.57 -6.79
C LYS A 101 -9.70 1.23 -6.76
N VAL A 102 -8.99 1.46 -7.86
CA VAL A 102 -7.55 1.26 -8.00
C VAL A 102 -6.93 2.55 -8.49
N ILE A 103 -5.95 3.06 -7.77
CA ILE A 103 -5.19 4.26 -8.12
C ILE A 103 -3.70 4.00 -7.92
N SER A 104 -2.87 4.86 -8.48
CA SER A 104 -1.42 4.85 -8.25
C SER A 104 -0.96 6.19 -7.67
N ASN A 105 0.00 6.15 -6.76
CA ASN A 105 0.67 7.36 -6.27
C ASN A 105 1.89 7.75 -7.12
N ALA A 106 1.96 7.28 -8.35
CA ALA A 106 3.03 7.54 -9.32
C ALA A 106 4.41 7.00 -8.88
N SER A 107 5.47 7.48 -9.48
CA SER A 107 6.84 7.07 -9.20
C SER A 107 7.54 7.99 -8.21
N CYS A 108 8.66 7.54 -7.63
CA CYS A 108 9.52 8.36 -6.80
C CYS A 108 10.06 9.58 -7.55
N THR A 109 10.46 9.40 -8.82
CA THR A 109 10.94 10.50 -9.67
C THR A 109 9.82 11.48 -10.04
N THR A 110 8.62 10.99 -10.30
CA THR A 110 7.45 11.84 -10.57
C THR A 110 7.07 12.66 -9.33
N ASN A 111 7.06 12.05 -8.15
CA ASN A 111 6.76 12.76 -6.90
C ASN A 111 7.83 13.81 -6.55
N CYS A 112 9.05 13.65 -7.04
CA CYS A 112 10.08 14.66 -6.93
C CYS A 112 9.90 15.78 -7.95
N LEU A 113 9.75 15.45 -9.23
CA LEU A 113 9.80 16.41 -10.33
C LEU A 113 8.49 17.20 -10.51
N ALA A 114 7.34 16.55 -10.39
CA ALA A 114 6.06 17.19 -10.68
C ALA A 114 5.77 18.41 -9.79
N PRO A 115 6.08 18.42 -8.47
CA PRO A 115 5.92 19.61 -7.65
C PRO A 115 6.88 20.75 -7.98
N LEU A 116 7.99 20.46 -8.69
CA LEU A 116 9.00 21.45 -9.08
C LEU A 116 8.68 22.09 -10.43
N ALA A 117 7.93 21.41 -11.28
CA ALA A 117 7.55 21.86 -12.62
C ALA A 117 6.36 22.84 -12.59
#